data_b3ae6919098bfb45f8e2be83eb2f9f61
#
_entry.id   b3ae6919098bfb45f8e2be83eb2f9f61
#
_cell.length_a   1.000
_cell.length_b   1.000
_cell.length_c   1.000
_cell.angle_alpha   90.00
_cell.angle_beta   90.00
_cell.angle_gamma   90.00
#
_symmetry.space_group_name_H-M   'P 1'
#
loop_
_entity.id
_entity.type
_entity.pdbx_description
1 polymer ?
#
loop_
_entity_poly.entity_id
_entity_poly.type
_entity_poly.pdbx_seq_one_letter_code
_entity_poly.pdbx_strand_id
1 'polypeptide(L)'
;GVFFVLFLSLGVLYFGQFDRLVWYRFGSCVGALAVIFGLLLLFSMSWYSWKKSRDYLTFMAASIYTVALIVTSYWQVMRWTLAWLLFYFVWQFMRFLISSLVYSVVTKAPKQGPIVVLGGGLVDGYKIGKIVDARIRAAVTDAKLMSIYPIIIFSGGQGEDELVSEAKAMRDWAILTYQVPISKTRLEDKSRNTYQNIKYSNQLLKNQAFTFYTSDYHVFRAVLLAQKQNVQAQGRGGDVVWRYRMTAFLREFAGVMSLNKWRHLCLASAWILIAWLINYL
;
A
#
# COMPACT_ATOMS: atom_id res chain seq x y z
N GLY A 1 -14.59 -6.51 -11.13
CA GLY A 1 -14.63 -7.68 -12.02
C GLY A 1 -15.61 -7.50 -13.18
N VAL A 2 -16.91 -7.34 -12.92
CA VAL A 2 -17.97 -7.30 -13.97
C VAL A 2 -17.80 -6.09 -14.92
N PHE A 3 -17.47 -4.92 -14.41
CA PHE A 3 -17.22 -3.72 -15.24
C PHE A 3 -16.03 -3.85 -16.19
N PHE A 4 -15.01 -4.63 -15.80
CA PHE A 4 -13.86 -4.85 -16.67
C PHE A 4 -14.17 -5.82 -17.82
N VAL A 5 -14.94 -6.86 -17.53
CA VAL A 5 -15.41 -7.80 -18.57
C VAL A 5 -16.37 -7.10 -19.54
N LEU A 6 -17.26 -6.24 -19.04
CA LEU A 6 -18.13 -5.40 -19.88
C LEU A 6 -17.35 -4.40 -20.71
N PHE A 7 -16.31 -3.77 -20.17
CA PHE A 7 -15.45 -2.83 -20.91
C PHE A 7 -14.63 -3.54 -21.99
N LEU A 8 -14.10 -4.75 -21.70
CA LEU A 8 -13.43 -5.59 -22.69
C LEU A 8 -14.41 -6.08 -23.77
N SER A 9 -15.60 -6.55 -23.39
CA SER A 9 -16.59 -7.03 -24.36
C SER A 9 -17.17 -5.90 -25.22
N LEU A 10 -17.43 -4.72 -24.67
CA LEU A 10 -17.79 -3.52 -25.42
C LEU A 10 -16.62 -3.04 -26.29
N GLY A 11 -15.38 -3.13 -25.80
CA GLY A 11 -14.18 -2.88 -26.60
C GLY A 11 -14.10 -3.80 -27.80
N VAL A 12 -14.23 -5.11 -27.60
CA VAL A 12 -14.19 -6.11 -28.68
C VAL A 12 -15.35 -5.94 -29.65
N LEU A 13 -16.57 -5.66 -29.19
CA LEU A 13 -17.76 -5.46 -30.03
C LEU A 13 -17.69 -4.14 -30.82
N TYR A 14 -17.24 -3.06 -30.21
CA TYR A 14 -17.21 -1.75 -30.86
C TYR A 14 -16.01 -1.61 -31.82
N PHE A 15 -14.89 -2.27 -31.51
CA PHE A 15 -13.64 -2.19 -32.27
C PHE A 15 -13.42 -3.37 -33.21
N GLY A 16 -14.26 -4.39 -33.21
CA GLY A 16 -14.17 -5.53 -34.15
C GLY A 16 -14.39 -5.15 -35.61
N GLN A 17 -14.82 -3.89 -35.88
CA GLN A 17 -14.98 -3.35 -37.24
C GLN A 17 -13.80 -2.46 -37.70
N PHE A 18 -12.80 -2.22 -36.84
CA PHE A 18 -11.64 -1.41 -37.23
C PHE A 18 -10.57 -2.25 -37.90
N ASP A 19 -9.96 -1.67 -38.93
CA ASP A 19 -8.86 -2.27 -39.70
C ASP A 19 -7.71 -2.69 -38.75
N ARG A 20 -7.06 -3.84 -39.04
CA ARG A 20 -5.93 -4.38 -38.28
C ARG A 20 -4.83 -3.33 -38.04
N LEU A 21 -4.65 -2.40 -38.96
CA LEU A 21 -3.68 -1.32 -38.88
C LEU A 21 -3.99 -0.32 -37.76
N VAL A 22 -5.25 -0.02 -37.50
CA VAL A 22 -5.71 0.89 -36.43
C VAL A 22 -5.47 0.24 -35.06
N TRP A 23 -5.77 -1.04 -34.92
CA TRP A 23 -5.47 -1.83 -33.72
C TRP A 23 -3.98 -1.90 -33.42
N TYR A 24 -3.17 -2.11 -34.45
CA TYR A 24 -1.72 -2.13 -34.32
C TYR A 24 -1.17 -0.78 -33.85
N ARG A 25 -1.64 0.33 -34.45
CA ARG A 25 -1.22 1.69 -34.07
C ARG A 25 -1.68 2.05 -32.65
N PHE A 26 -2.95 1.76 -32.31
CA PHE A 26 -3.48 2.01 -30.97
C PHE A 26 -2.73 1.19 -29.92
N GLY A 27 -2.55 -0.09 -30.12
CA GLY A 27 -1.78 -0.95 -29.23
C GLY A 27 -0.33 -0.52 -29.08
N SER A 28 0.30 -0.07 -30.17
CA SER A 28 1.67 0.47 -30.15
C SER A 28 1.76 1.77 -29.34
N CYS A 29 0.78 2.67 -29.46
CA CYS A 29 0.72 3.90 -28.66
C CYS A 29 0.51 3.61 -27.18
N VAL A 30 -0.46 2.74 -26.84
CA VAL A 30 -0.72 2.36 -25.44
C VAL A 30 0.49 1.63 -24.84
N GLY A 31 1.12 0.73 -25.62
CA GLY A 31 2.33 0.04 -25.22
C GLY A 31 3.50 1.00 -24.98
N ALA A 32 3.70 1.97 -25.90
CA ALA A 32 4.74 2.98 -25.75
C ALA A 32 4.53 3.86 -24.51
N LEU A 33 3.29 4.33 -24.29
CA LEU A 33 2.95 5.13 -23.11
C LEU A 33 3.15 4.32 -21.82
N ALA A 34 2.73 3.06 -21.80
CA ALA A 34 2.92 2.17 -20.66
C ALA A 34 4.40 1.91 -20.37
N VAL A 35 5.21 1.72 -21.41
CA VAL A 35 6.68 1.58 -21.31
C VAL A 35 7.32 2.85 -20.78
N ILE A 36 6.97 4.02 -21.32
CA ILE A 36 7.49 5.31 -20.85
C ILE A 36 7.14 5.54 -19.38
N PHE A 37 5.89 5.31 -19.00
CA PHE A 37 5.44 5.46 -17.62
C PHE A 37 6.16 4.46 -16.68
N GLY A 38 6.31 3.21 -17.09
CA GLY A 38 7.05 2.18 -16.35
C GLY A 38 8.53 2.55 -16.18
N LEU A 39 9.18 3.05 -17.24
CA LEU A 39 10.56 3.52 -17.17
C LEU A 39 10.71 4.73 -16.25
N LEU A 40 9.78 5.70 -16.29
CA LEU A 40 9.78 6.84 -15.38
C LEU A 40 9.60 6.42 -13.92
N LEU A 41 8.70 5.48 -13.65
CA LEU A 41 8.52 4.91 -12.31
C LEU A 41 9.80 4.19 -11.84
N LEU A 42 10.36 3.30 -12.66
CA LEU A 42 11.58 2.57 -12.33
C LEU A 42 12.77 3.51 -12.14
N PHE A 43 12.90 4.54 -12.99
CA PHE A 43 13.96 5.53 -12.87
C PHE A 43 13.82 6.36 -11.60
N SER A 44 12.60 6.81 -11.27
CA SER A 44 12.34 7.55 -10.04
C SER A 44 12.60 6.72 -8.78
N MET A 45 12.22 5.44 -8.79
CA MET A 45 12.48 4.49 -7.70
C MET A 45 13.97 4.19 -7.57
N SER A 46 14.65 3.93 -8.68
CA SER A 46 16.08 3.65 -8.74
C SER A 46 16.92 4.84 -8.26
N TRP A 47 16.60 6.04 -8.72
CA TRP A 47 17.25 7.28 -8.30
C TRP A 47 17.11 7.54 -6.80
N TYR A 48 15.89 7.35 -6.27
CA TYR A 48 15.63 7.54 -4.84
C TYR A 48 16.31 6.48 -3.97
N SER A 49 16.25 5.22 -4.39
CA SER A 49 16.89 4.10 -3.69
C SER A 49 18.41 4.27 -3.67
N TRP A 50 19.02 4.63 -4.78
CA TRP A 50 20.46 4.91 -4.84
C TRP A 50 20.88 6.06 -3.94
N LYS A 51 20.10 7.14 -3.90
CA LYS A 51 20.42 8.31 -3.07
C LYS A 51 20.29 8.05 -1.57
N LYS A 52 19.43 7.11 -1.16
CA LYS A 52 19.11 6.87 0.27
C LYS A 52 19.75 5.63 0.87
N SER A 53 19.83 4.52 0.15
CA SER A 53 20.23 3.21 0.70
C SER A 53 21.34 2.50 -0.06
N ARG A 54 21.86 3.05 -1.16
CA ARG A 54 22.75 2.35 -2.11
C ARG A 54 22.22 0.97 -2.54
N ASP A 55 20.91 0.86 -2.71
CA ASP A 55 20.25 -0.40 -3.09
C ASP A 55 20.50 -0.70 -4.56
N TYR A 56 21.55 -1.47 -4.81
CA TYR A 56 21.96 -1.92 -6.14
C TYR A 56 20.96 -2.88 -6.79
N LEU A 57 20.12 -3.56 -6.00
CA LEU A 57 19.16 -4.54 -6.50
C LEU A 57 18.07 -3.89 -7.35
N THR A 58 17.53 -2.77 -6.90
CA THR A 58 16.51 -2.00 -7.64
C THR A 58 17.08 -1.39 -8.89
N PHE A 59 18.34 -0.90 -8.84
CA PHE A 59 19.05 -0.39 -10.02
C PHE A 59 19.31 -1.50 -11.04
N MET A 60 19.79 -2.66 -10.61
CA MET A 60 19.99 -3.83 -11.46
C MET A 60 18.67 -4.28 -12.10
N ALA A 61 17.58 -4.39 -11.34
CA ALA A 61 16.28 -4.80 -11.88
C ALA A 61 15.79 -3.83 -12.96
N ALA A 62 15.91 -2.51 -12.75
CA ALA A 62 15.55 -1.50 -13.73
C ALA A 62 16.44 -1.59 -14.98
N SER A 63 17.74 -1.82 -14.81
CA SER A 63 18.69 -1.97 -15.94
C SER A 63 18.41 -3.23 -16.74
N ILE A 64 18.17 -4.38 -16.08
CA ILE A 64 17.81 -5.65 -16.74
C ILE A 64 16.51 -5.48 -17.52
N TYR A 65 15.49 -4.83 -16.93
CA TYR A 65 14.22 -4.56 -17.60
C TYR A 65 14.42 -3.67 -18.85
N THR A 66 15.24 -2.63 -18.74
CA THR A 66 15.55 -1.75 -19.90
C THR A 66 16.28 -2.51 -21.00
N VAL A 67 17.27 -3.33 -20.65
CA VAL A 67 17.97 -4.19 -21.61
C VAL A 67 17.01 -5.20 -22.25
N ALA A 68 16.14 -5.82 -21.46
CA ALA A 68 15.10 -6.73 -21.96
C ALA A 68 14.19 -6.04 -22.97
N LEU A 69 13.74 -4.80 -22.70
CA LEU A 69 12.94 -4.00 -23.65
C LEU A 69 13.69 -3.73 -24.95
N ILE A 70 14.98 -3.40 -24.89
CA ILE A 70 15.81 -3.16 -26.09
C ILE A 70 15.99 -4.45 -26.89
N VAL A 71 16.38 -5.55 -26.25
CA VAL A 71 16.58 -6.86 -26.90
C VAL A 71 15.29 -7.37 -27.51
N THR A 72 14.16 -7.21 -26.79
CA THR A 72 12.84 -7.67 -27.24
C THR A 72 12.21 -6.76 -28.28
N SER A 73 12.81 -5.57 -28.55
CA SER A 73 12.33 -4.71 -29.65
C SER A 73 12.41 -5.39 -31.01
N TYR A 74 13.28 -6.39 -31.17
CA TYR A 74 13.37 -7.22 -32.35
C TYR A 74 12.29 -8.33 -32.45
N TRP A 75 11.62 -8.70 -31.36
CA TRP A 75 10.61 -9.76 -31.35
C TRP A 75 9.23 -9.20 -31.00
N GLN A 76 8.37 -9.13 -31.96
CA GLN A 76 7.04 -8.53 -31.84
C GLN A 76 6.19 -9.13 -30.70
N VAL A 77 6.19 -10.47 -30.56
CA VAL A 77 5.44 -11.18 -29.52
C VAL A 77 5.91 -10.78 -28.12
N MET A 78 7.23 -10.63 -27.92
CA MET A 78 7.80 -10.31 -26.63
C MET A 78 7.51 -8.85 -26.22
N ARG A 79 7.48 -7.92 -27.18
CA ARG A 79 7.04 -6.53 -26.94
C ARG A 79 5.60 -6.47 -26.45
N TRP A 80 4.70 -7.20 -27.11
CA TRP A 80 3.30 -7.26 -26.70
C TRP A 80 3.15 -7.88 -25.30
N THR A 81 3.85 -8.97 -25.03
CA THR A 81 3.84 -9.61 -23.70
C THR A 81 4.26 -8.65 -22.59
N LEU A 82 5.36 -7.92 -22.81
CA LEU A 82 5.85 -6.93 -21.83
C LEU A 82 4.89 -5.74 -21.68
N ALA A 83 4.33 -5.23 -22.79
CA ALA A 83 3.36 -4.13 -22.76
C ALA A 83 2.09 -4.53 -21.99
N TRP A 84 1.55 -5.73 -22.22
CA TRP A 84 0.39 -6.24 -21.50
C TRP A 84 0.67 -6.48 -20.04
N LEU A 85 1.85 -6.99 -19.70
CA LEU A 85 2.27 -7.20 -18.31
C LEU A 85 2.39 -5.87 -17.56
N LEU A 86 2.99 -4.87 -18.21
CA LEU A 86 3.09 -3.53 -17.65
C LEU A 86 1.71 -2.89 -17.50
N PHE A 87 0.82 -3.03 -18.49
CA PHE A 87 -0.56 -2.57 -18.37
C PHE A 87 -1.29 -3.23 -17.20
N TYR A 88 -1.09 -4.52 -16.97
CA TYR A 88 -1.63 -5.22 -15.81
C TYR A 88 -1.17 -4.59 -14.49
N PHE A 89 0.13 -4.33 -14.34
CA PHE A 89 0.67 -3.72 -13.12
C PHE A 89 0.18 -2.28 -12.92
N VAL A 90 0.15 -1.48 -14.00
CA VAL A 90 -0.38 -0.11 -13.96
C VAL A 90 -1.86 -0.13 -13.54
N TRP A 91 -2.65 -1.04 -14.11
CA TRP A 91 -4.05 -1.21 -13.74
C TRP A 91 -4.23 -1.58 -12.25
N GLN A 92 -3.42 -2.52 -11.75
CA GLN A 92 -3.45 -2.88 -10.33
C GLN A 92 -3.03 -1.71 -9.44
N PHE A 93 -2.04 -0.93 -9.87
CA PHE A 93 -1.61 0.27 -9.15
C PHE A 93 -2.71 1.34 -9.12
N MET A 94 -3.37 1.59 -10.24
CA MET A 94 -4.50 2.53 -10.30
C MET A 94 -5.67 2.08 -9.42
N ARG A 95 -5.99 0.79 -9.42
CA ARG A 95 -7.00 0.23 -8.52
C ARG A 95 -6.62 0.45 -7.04
N PHE A 96 -5.38 0.18 -6.69
CA PHE A 96 -4.87 0.42 -5.34
C PHE A 96 -4.99 1.90 -4.97
N LEU A 97 -4.54 2.80 -5.84
CA LEU A 97 -4.57 4.23 -5.61
C LEU A 97 -6.01 4.75 -5.41
N ILE A 98 -6.91 4.42 -6.35
CA ILE A 98 -8.31 4.82 -6.27
C ILE A 98 -8.98 4.25 -5.00
N SER A 99 -8.77 2.97 -4.71
CA SER A 99 -9.35 2.35 -3.51
C SER A 99 -8.83 2.98 -2.23
N SER A 100 -7.54 3.32 -2.16
CA SER A 100 -6.93 4.02 -1.03
C SER A 100 -7.50 5.43 -0.85
N LEU A 101 -7.66 6.17 -1.95
CA LEU A 101 -8.26 7.51 -1.93
C LEU A 101 -9.73 7.47 -1.51
N VAL A 102 -10.53 6.61 -2.13
CA VAL A 102 -11.95 6.45 -1.78
C VAL A 102 -12.08 6.06 -0.31
N TYR A 103 -11.28 5.12 0.16
CA TYR A 103 -11.29 4.72 1.57
C TYR A 103 -11.00 5.91 2.50
N SER A 104 -9.99 6.72 2.19
CA SER A 104 -9.62 7.87 3.01
C SER A 104 -10.71 8.95 3.07
N VAL A 105 -11.45 9.15 1.96
CA VAL A 105 -12.54 10.15 1.89
C VAL A 105 -13.81 9.66 2.61
N VAL A 106 -14.13 8.37 2.46
CA VAL A 106 -15.38 7.80 3.02
C VAL A 106 -15.26 7.55 4.52
N THR A 107 -14.04 7.28 5.02
CA THR A 107 -13.82 6.91 6.42
C THR A 107 -13.93 8.13 7.33
N LYS A 108 -14.96 8.13 8.20
CA LYS A 108 -15.23 9.20 9.18
C LYS A 108 -14.49 8.98 10.49
N ALA A 109 -14.33 10.05 11.26
CA ALA A 109 -13.84 9.94 12.64
C ALA A 109 -14.75 9.04 13.48
N PRO A 110 -14.18 8.19 14.35
CA PRO A 110 -14.97 7.32 15.19
C PRO A 110 -15.75 8.15 16.22
N LYS A 111 -17.01 7.80 16.45
CA LYS A 111 -17.84 8.45 17.47
C LYS A 111 -17.72 7.79 18.84
N GLN A 112 -17.31 6.53 18.87
CA GLN A 112 -17.16 5.69 20.07
C GLN A 112 -16.25 4.49 19.79
N GLY A 113 -15.87 3.78 20.82
CA GLY A 113 -15.08 2.56 20.77
C GLY A 113 -13.60 2.79 21.02
N PRO A 114 -12.84 1.71 21.23
CA PRO A 114 -11.41 1.79 21.52
C PRO A 114 -10.61 2.24 20.31
N ILE A 115 -9.48 2.84 20.61
CA ILE A 115 -8.50 3.32 19.61
C ILE A 115 -7.22 2.50 19.73
N VAL A 116 -6.61 2.16 18.61
CA VAL A 116 -5.30 1.49 18.54
C VAL A 116 -4.35 2.35 17.72
N VAL A 117 -3.19 2.71 18.26
CA VAL A 117 -2.13 3.42 17.53
C VAL A 117 -1.06 2.42 17.14
N LEU A 118 -0.82 2.25 15.83
CA LEU A 118 0.16 1.30 15.31
C LEU A 118 1.56 1.93 15.30
N GLY A 119 2.55 1.19 15.74
CA GLY A 119 3.95 1.55 15.70
C GLY A 119 4.51 1.70 14.27
N GLY A 120 5.70 2.25 14.15
CA GLY A 120 6.32 2.53 12.86
C GLY A 120 7.81 2.82 12.93
N GLY A 121 8.48 2.28 13.94
CA GLY A 121 9.90 2.44 14.21
C GLY A 121 10.25 3.65 15.07
N LEU A 122 11.28 3.51 15.89
CA LEU A 122 11.81 4.56 16.73
C LEU A 122 13.04 5.21 16.08
N VAL A 123 13.27 6.47 16.40
CA VAL A 123 14.50 7.19 16.03
C VAL A 123 15.49 7.02 17.19
N ASP A 124 16.76 6.72 16.88
CA ASP A 124 17.80 6.45 17.86
C ASP A 124 17.43 5.36 18.88
N GLY A 125 16.52 4.45 18.50
CA GLY A 125 16.07 3.34 19.32
C GLY A 125 15.09 3.66 20.46
N TYR A 126 14.74 4.94 20.71
CA TYR A 126 13.83 5.33 21.79
C TYR A 126 12.97 6.56 21.52
N LYS A 127 13.29 7.39 20.52
CA LYS A 127 12.59 8.64 20.24
C LYS A 127 11.43 8.45 19.29
N ILE A 128 10.36 9.19 19.52
CA ILE A 128 9.22 9.25 18.59
C ILE A 128 9.57 10.15 17.42
N GLY A 129 9.57 9.58 16.21
CA GLY A 129 9.75 10.33 14.96
C GLY A 129 8.45 11.04 14.51
N LYS A 130 8.59 12.04 13.63
CA LYS A 130 7.46 12.87 13.12
C LYS A 130 6.32 12.04 12.54
N ILE A 131 6.60 10.89 11.93
CA ILE A 131 5.60 10.01 11.31
C ILE A 131 4.76 9.31 12.38
N VAL A 132 5.38 8.81 13.44
CA VAL A 132 4.70 8.16 14.56
C VAL A 132 3.95 9.19 15.41
N ASP A 133 4.55 10.37 15.61
CA ASP A 133 3.88 11.48 16.29
C ASP A 133 2.58 11.90 15.58
N ALA A 134 2.58 11.98 14.23
CA ALA A 134 1.39 12.29 13.46
C ALA A 134 0.24 11.27 13.68
N ARG A 135 0.57 9.98 13.86
CA ARG A 135 -0.42 8.93 14.20
C ARG A 135 -1.01 9.15 15.59
N ILE A 136 -0.14 9.41 16.57
CA ILE A 136 -0.55 9.66 17.96
C ILE A 136 -1.44 10.90 18.02
N ARG A 137 -1.01 11.99 17.39
CA ARG A 137 -1.76 13.24 17.33
C ARG A 137 -3.15 13.05 16.72
N ALA A 138 -3.26 12.36 15.58
CA ALA A 138 -4.54 12.07 14.94
C ALA A 138 -5.46 11.25 15.86
N ALA A 139 -4.93 10.21 16.49
CA ALA A 139 -5.66 9.37 17.42
C ALA A 139 -6.18 10.14 18.63
N VAL A 140 -5.34 10.97 19.23
CA VAL A 140 -5.71 11.77 20.41
C VAL A 140 -6.70 12.88 20.06
N THR A 141 -6.56 13.50 18.87
CA THR A 141 -7.51 14.50 18.39
C THR A 141 -8.91 13.90 18.27
N ASP A 142 -9.03 12.75 17.61
CA ASP A 142 -10.33 12.07 17.50
C ASP A 142 -10.84 11.56 18.84
N ALA A 143 -9.96 11.07 19.73
CA ALA A 143 -10.33 10.64 21.08
C ALA A 143 -10.95 11.77 21.92
N LYS A 144 -10.41 12.99 21.81
CA LYS A 144 -10.93 14.18 22.51
C LYS A 144 -12.30 14.64 22.02
N LEU A 145 -12.66 14.28 20.78
CA LEU A 145 -13.96 14.61 20.19
C LEU A 145 -15.06 13.58 20.53
N MET A 146 -14.70 12.45 21.13
CA MET A 146 -15.66 11.43 21.55
C MET A 146 -16.40 11.85 22.83
N SER A 147 -17.68 11.51 22.93
CA SER A 147 -18.50 11.79 24.11
C SER A 147 -17.94 11.15 25.40
N ILE A 148 -17.34 9.97 25.27
CA ILE A 148 -16.63 9.26 26.34
C ILE A 148 -15.21 9.03 25.87
N TYR A 149 -14.22 9.50 26.63
CA TYR A 149 -12.82 9.33 26.26
C TYR A 149 -12.46 7.83 26.19
N PRO A 150 -11.98 7.34 25.05
CA PRO A 150 -11.79 5.92 24.79
C PRO A 150 -10.56 5.35 25.51
N ILE A 151 -10.46 4.03 25.54
CA ILE A 151 -9.18 3.36 25.80
C ILE A 151 -8.34 3.46 24.54
N ILE A 152 -7.08 3.88 24.69
CA ILE A 152 -6.08 3.96 23.62
C ILE A 152 -5.05 2.86 23.85
N ILE A 153 -4.93 1.94 22.90
CA ILE A 153 -3.89 0.91 22.87
C ILE A 153 -2.75 1.42 21.99
N PHE A 154 -1.53 1.42 22.52
CA PHE A 154 -0.31 1.63 21.73
C PHE A 154 0.26 0.25 21.40
N SER A 155 0.39 -0.04 20.10
CA SER A 155 0.75 -1.38 19.62
C SER A 155 2.02 -1.31 18.78
N GLY A 156 3.05 -2.02 19.22
CA GLY A 156 4.35 -2.13 18.58
C GLY A 156 5.37 -2.73 19.54
N GLY A 157 6.03 -3.80 19.13
CA GLY A 157 7.05 -4.49 19.91
C GLY A 157 8.35 -3.72 19.96
N GLN A 158 9.41 -4.39 20.36
CA GLN A 158 10.76 -3.87 20.40
C GLN A 158 11.57 -4.49 19.26
N GLY A 159 12.09 -3.65 18.37
CA GLY A 159 13.05 -4.05 17.34
C GLY A 159 14.42 -4.39 17.92
N GLU A 160 15.28 -5.01 17.13
CA GLU A 160 16.64 -5.39 17.55
C GLU A 160 17.54 -4.18 17.84
N ASP A 161 17.28 -3.07 17.16
CA ASP A 161 17.96 -1.78 17.27
C ASP A 161 17.27 -0.81 18.23
N GLU A 162 16.21 -1.25 18.93
CA GLU A 162 15.43 -0.40 19.82
C GLU A 162 15.74 -0.68 21.28
N LEU A 163 15.83 0.38 22.08
CA LEU A 163 16.09 0.32 23.52
C LEU A 163 14.82 0.08 24.33
N VAL A 164 13.68 0.43 23.78
CA VAL A 164 12.37 0.26 24.39
C VAL A 164 11.35 -0.19 23.34
N SER A 165 10.24 -0.80 23.74
CA SER A 165 9.19 -1.13 22.78
C SER A 165 8.56 0.14 22.18
N GLU A 166 8.17 0.08 20.89
CA GLU A 166 7.45 1.18 20.24
C GLU A 166 6.17 1.56 21.01
N ALA A 167 5.44 0.56 21.52
CA ALA A 167 4.24 0.77 22.31
C ALA A 167 4.52 1.63 23.56
N LYS A 168 5.59 1.34 24.30
CA LYS A 168 5.98 2.10 25.48
C LYS A 168 6.39 3.52 25.12
N ALA A 169 7.24 3.69 24.12
CA ALA A 169 7.69 5.01 23.67
C ALA A 169 6.49 5.87 23.19
N MET A 170 5.55 5.30 22.44
CA MET A 170 4.35 6.00 21.98
C MET A 170 3.44 6.41 23.15
N ARG A 171 3.21 5.53 24.13
CA ARG A 171 2.40 5.85 25.30
C ARG A 171 3.00 6.98 26.11
N ASP A 172 4.30 6.86 26.43
CA ASP A 172 5.00 7.83 27.28
C ASP A 172 5.02 9.21 26.59
N TRP A 173 5.22 9.25 25.27
CA TRP A 173 5.09 10.45 24.45
C TRP A 173 3.66 11.02 24.45
N ALA A 174 2.65 10.19 24.32
CA ALA A 174 1.25 10.61 24.32
C ALA A 174 0.83 11.22 25.67
N ILE A 175 1.29 10.65 26.77
CA ILE A 175 1.05 11.19 28.12
C ILE A 175 1.74 12.54 28.27
N LEU A 176 3.02 12.63 27.92
CA LEU A 176 3.84 13.83 28.11
C LEU A 176 3.37 14.98 27.21
N THR A 177 3.16 14.71 25.92
CA THR A 177 2.94 15.73 24.90
C THR A 177 1.48 16.10 24.72
N TYR A 178 0.59 15.09 24.79
CA TYR A 178 -0.85 15.27 24.52
C TYR A 178 -1.74 15.13 25.73
N GLN A 179 -1.15 14.90 26.93
CA GLN A 179 -1.84 14.80 28.20
C GLN A 179 -2.90 13.67 28.24
N VAL A 180 -2.59 12.54 27.57
CA VAL A 180 -3.44 11.37 27.58
C VAL A 180 -3.49 10.78 29.00
N PRO A 181 -4.67 10.57 29.62
CA PRO A 181 -4.75 9.97 30.95
C PRO A 181 -4.16 8.56 30.95
N ILE A 182 -3.22 8.29 31.86
CA ILE A 182 -2.55 6.98 31.96
C ILE A 182 -3.56 5.83 32.17
N SER A 183 -4.64 6.07 32.92
CA SER A 183 -5.71 5.11 33.16
C SER A 183 -6.47 4.69 31.91
N LYS A 184 -6.39 5.50 30.84
CA LYS A 184 -7.01 5.26 29.53
C LYS A 184 -6.04 4.65 28.51
N THR A 185 -4.83 4.29 28.92
CA THR A 185 -3.82 3.70 28.02
C THR A 185 -3.61 2.22 28.30
N ARG A 186 -3.32 1.46 27.25
CA ARG A 186 -2.84 0.07 27.31
C ARG A 186 -1.68 -0.14 26.35
N LEU A 187 -0.84 -1.14 26.63
CA LEU A 187 0.29 -1.51 25.79
C LEU A 187 0.05 -2.87 25.13
N GLU A 188 0.41 -2.95 23.86
CA GLU A 188 0.63 -4.18 23.14
C GLU A 188 2.08 -4.12 22.60
N ASP A 189 3.00 -4.79 23.23
CA ASP A 189 4.45 -4.70 23.02
C ASP A 189 5.08 -5.98 22.46
N LYS A 190 4.28 -6.93 21.97
CA LYS A 190 4.75 -8.23 21.48
C LYS A 190 4.79 -8.32 19.96
N SER A 191 4.12 -7.42 19.26
CA SER A 191 4.01 -7.43 17.81
C SER A 191 5.31 -7.02 17.12
N ARG A 192 5.60 -7.66 15.97
CA ARG A 192 6.77 -7.37 15.13
C ARG A 192 6.40 -6.88 13.72
N ASN A 193 5.12 -6.81 13.41
CA ASN A 193 4.61 -6.35 12.11
C ASN A 193 3.14 -5.96 12.22
N THR A 194 2.63 -5.28 11.19
CA THR A 194 1.26 -4.77 11.16
C THR A 194 0.20 -5.86 11.33
N TYR A 195 0.44 -7.06 10.81
CA TYR A 195 -0.49 -8.19 10.99
C TYR A 195 -0.62 -8.57 12.47
N GLN A 196 0.50 -8.65 13.18
CA GLN A 196 0.53 -8.95 14.62
C GLN A 196 -0.01 -7.79 15.45
N ASN A 197 0.29 -6.53 15.10
CA ASN A 197 -0.26 -5.36 15.77
C ASN A 197 -1.80 -5.45 15.82
N ILE A 198 -2.43 -5.69 14.67
CA ILE A 198 -3.90 -5.81 14.57
C ILE A 198 -4.40 -7.04 15.35
N LYS A 199 -3.74 -8.18 15.18
CA LYS A 199 -4.12 -9.44 15.84
C LYS A 199 -4.10 -9.33 17.36
N TYR A 200 -2.98 -8.87 17.91
CA TYR A 200 -2.80 -8.82 19.36
C TYR A 200 -3.63 -7.70 20.00
N SER A 201 -3.77 -6.55 19.32
CA SER A 201 -4.70 -5.51 19.78
C SER A 201 -6.15 -6.01 19.81
N ASN A 202 -6.58 -6.76 18.79
CA ASN A 202 -7.91 -7.37 18.75
C ASN A 202 -8.13 -8.37 19.91
N GLN A 203 -7.11 -9.15 20.25
CA GLN A 203 -7.16 -10.08 21.40
C GLN A 203 -7.27 -9.32 22.72
N LEU A 204 -6.49 -8.23 22.91
CA LEU A 204 -6.58 -7.37 24.09
C LEU A 204 -7.96 -6.71 24.24
N LEU A 205 -8.62 -6.44 23.13
CA LEU A 205 -9.98 -5.89 23.06
C LEU A 205 -11.08 -6.95 23.07
N LYS A 206 -10.74 -8.22 23.25
CA LYS A 206 -11.71 -9.34 23.27
C LYS A 206 -12.62 -9.34 22.03
N ASN A 207 -12.03 -9.10 20.86
CA ASN A 207 -12.71 -9.00 19.57
C ASN A 207 -13.75 -7.86 19.43
N GLN A 208 -13.67 -6.85 20.30
CA GLN A 208 -14.48 -5.63 20.14
C GLN A 208 -13.98 -4.85 18.90
N ALA A 209 -14.92 -4.29 18.13
CA ALA A 209 -14.60 -3.41 17.02
C ALA A 209 -13.82 -2.17 17.48
N PHE A 210 -12.81 -1.75 16.71
CA PHE A 210 -11.95 -0.63 17.06
C PHE A 210 -11.52 0.20 15.84
N THR A 211 -11.02 1.40 16.10
CA THR A 211 -10.37 2.22 15.08
C THR A 211 -8.86 2.24 15.32
N PHE A 212 -8.09 1.89 14.31
CA PHE A 212 -6.64 2.00 14.38
C PHE A 212 -6.11 3.22 13.62
N TYR A 213 -5.01 3.77 14.12
CA TYR A 213 -4.31 4.91 13.54
C TYR A 213 -2.93 4.50 13.06
N THR A 214 -2.64 4.85 11.82
CA THR A 214 -1.34 4.63 11.18
C THR A 214 -1.02 5.78 10.24
N SER A 215 0.05 5.72 9.45
CA SER A 215 0.32 6.73 8.43
C SER A 215 -0.71 6.65 7.30
N ASP A 216 -1.11 7.77 6.75
CA ASP A 216 -2.13 7.86 5.70
C ASP A 216 -1.89 6.91 4.52
N TYR A 217 -0.65 6.83 4.02
CA TYR A 217 -0.26 5.92 2.93
C TYR A 217 -0.36 4.43 3.31
N HIS A 218 -0.35 4.09 4.60
CA HIS A 218 -0.36 2.72 5.11
C HIS A 218 -1.75 2.20 5.47
N VAL A 219 -2.73 3.10 5.63
CA VAL A 219 -4.09 2.77 6.09
C VAL A 219 -4.72 1.65 5.28
N PHE A 220 -4.70 1.77 3.96
CA PHE A 220 -5.39 0.83 3.09
C PHE A 220 -4.83 -0.61 3.21
N ARG A 221 -3.50 -0.77 3.25
CA ARG A 221 -2.89 -2.09 3.47
C ARG A 221 -3.21 -2.66 4.85
N ALA A 222 -3.20 -1.82 5.88
CA ALA A 222 -3.55 -2.26 7.24
C ALA A 222 -5.02 -2.71 7.34
N VAL A 223 -5.94 -2.03 6.66
CA VAL A 223 -7.35 -2.46 6.55
C VAL A 223 -7.49 -3.81 5.86
N LEU A 224 -6.79 -4.03 4.76
CA LEU A 224 -6.79 -5.33 4.09
C LEU A 224 -6.23 -6.44 4.98
N LEU A 225 -5.23 -6.13 5.80
CA LEU A 225 -4.70 -7.08 6.80
C LEU A 225 -5.71 -7.38 7.92
N ALA A 226 -6.48 -6.39 8.37
CA ALA A 226 -7.57 -6.59 9.33
C ALA A 226 -8.68 -7.48 8.73
N GLN A 227 -9.11 -7.18 7.51
CA GLN A 227 -10.10 -7.99 6.79
C GLN A 227 -9.65 -9.45 6.59
N LYS A 228 -8.37 -9.66 6.26
CA LYS A 228 -7.81 -11.02 6.11
C LYS A 228 -7.83 -11.83 7.41
N GLN A 229 -7.89 -11.15 8.55
CA GLN A 229 -7.98 -11.76 9.88
C GLN A 229 -9.42 -11.82 10.42
N ASN A 230 -10.41 -11.38 9.65
CA ASN A 230 -11.80 -11.21 10.08
C ASN A 230 -11.95 -10.28 11.31
N VAL A 231 -11.04 -9.28 11.43
CA VAL A 231 -11.07 -8.29 12.51
C VAL A 231 -11.93 -7.11 12.08
N GLN A 232 -12.91 -6.75 12.92
CA GLN A 232 -13.76 -5.58 12.73
C GLN A 232 -12.98 -4.31 13.14
N ALA A 233 -12.21 -3.76 12.22
CA ALA A 233 -11.42 -2.58 12.48
C ALA A 233 -11.51 -1.58 11.32
N GLN A 234 -11.60 -0.30 11.67
CA GLN A 234 -11.54 0.84 10.76
C GLN A 234 -10.16 1.49 10.86
N GLY A 235 -9.53 1.83 9.74
CA GLY A 235 -8.24 2.50 9.71
C GLY A 235 -8.36 4.00 9.45
N ARG A 236 -7.56 4.81 10.17
CA ARG A 236 -7.41 6.24 9.92
C ARG A 236 -5.94 6.62 9.83
N GLY A 237 -5.64 7.66 9.04
CA GLY A 237 -4.28 8.14 8.80
C GLY A 237 -3.90 9.33 9.66
N GLY A 238 -2.68 9.35 10.17
CA GLY A 238 -2.01 10.58 10.58
C GLY A 238 -1.38 11.24 9.35
N ASP A 239 -1.50 12.56 9.24
CA ASP A 239 -0.98 13.32 8.10
C ASP A 239 0.54 13.25 8.00
N VAL A 240 1.02 12.81 6.86
CA VAL A 240 2.45 12.75 6.54
C VAL A 240 2.77 13.72 5.39
N VAL A 241 3.92 14.38 5.48
CA VAL A 241 4.38 15.32 4.47
C VAL A 241 4.44 14.65 3.10
N TRP A 242 3.89 15.30 2.06
CA TRP A 242 3.75 14.81 0.69
C TRP A 242 5.03 14.17 0.11
N ARG A 243 6.18 14.75 0.42
CA ARG A 243 7.49 14.27 -0.06
C ARG A 243 7.79 12.80 0.29
N TYR A 244 7.23 12.28 1.40
CA TYR A 244 7.41 10.89 1.81
C TYR A 244 6.33 9.96 1.25
N ARG A 245 5.22 10.52 0.74
CA ARG A 245 4.07 9.71 0.29
C ARG A 245 4.38 8.90 -0.97
N MET A 246 5.03 9.48 -1.98
CA MET A 246 5.21 8.82 -3.28
C MET A 246 5.95 7.48 -3.20
N THR A 247 7.11 7.48 -2.52
CA THR A 247 7.89 6.24 -2.33
C THR A 247 7.22 5.26 -1.38
N ALA A 248 6.53 5.78 -0.36
CA ALA A 248 5.75 4.97 0.56
C ALA A 248 4.58 4.29 -0.14
N PHE A 249 3.86 4.96 -1.04
CA PHE A 249 2.76 4.37 -1.81
C PHE A 249 3.21 3.19 -2.68
N LEU A 250 4.36 3.29 -3.32
CA LEU A 250 4.90 2.17 -4.11
C LEU A 250 5.23 0.96 -3.23
N ARG A 251 5.82 1.18 -2.07
CA ARG A 251 6.08 0.12 -1.09
C ARG A 251 4.77 -0.51 -0.58
N GLU A 252 3.76 0.30 -0.28
CA GLU A 252 2.46 -0.17 0.15
C GLU A 252 1.73 -0.96 -0.95
N PHE A 253 1.83 -0.50 -2.20
CA PHE A 253 1.33 -1.25 -3.35
C PHE A 253 1.99 -2.63 -3.47
N ALA A 254 3.32 -2.70 -3.40
CA ALA A 254 4.04 -3.97 -3.39
C ALA A 254 3.60 -4.88 -2.23
N GLY A 255 3.39 -4.30 -1.04
CA GLY A 255 2.84 -4.98 0.12
C GLY A 255 1.44 -5.54 -0.13
N VAL A 256 0.54 -4.78 -0.77
CA VAL A 256 -0.81 -5.23 -1.12
C VAL A 256 -0.77 -6.35 -2.17
N MET A 257 0.07 -6.22 -3.20
CA MET A 257 0.28 -7.28 -4.20
C MET A 257 0.76 -8.58 -3.55
N SER A 258 1.66 -8.49 -2.57
CA SER A 258 2.19 -9.66 -1.86
C SER A 258 1.16 -10.41 -1.02
N LEU A 259 0.08 -9.75 -0.57
CA LEU A 259 -1.00 -10.40 0.20
C LEU A 259 -1.69 -11.52 -0.58
N ASN A 260 -1.74 -11.40 -1.92
CA ASN A 260 -2.39 -12.35 -2.82
C ASN A 260 -1.46 -12.72 -3.99
N LYS A 261 -0.16 -12.94 -3.72
CA LYS A 261 0.88 -13.16 -4.75
C LYS A 261 0.53 -14.25 -5.76
N TRP A 262 -0.04 -15.35 -5.33
CA TRP A 262 -0.42 -16.45 -6.21
C TRP A 262 -1.55 -16.07 -7.17
N ARG A 263 -2.56 -15.32 -6.69
CA ARG A 263 -3.62 -14.79 -7.55
C ARG A 263 -3.06 -13.86 -8.62
N HIS A 264 -2.14 -12.98 -8.26
CA HIS A 264 -1.51 -12.06 -9.22
C HIS A 264 -0.62 -12.81 -10.21
N LEU A 265 0.08 -13.85 -9.77
CA LEU A 265 0.86 -14.72 -10.66
C LEU A 265 -0.06 -15.41 -11.70
N CYS A 266 -1.14 -16.05 -11.25
CA CYS A 266 -2.11 -16.69 -12.16
C CYS A 266 -2.73 -15.69 -13.15
N LEU A 267 -3.14 -14.51 -12.68
CA LEU A 267 -3.71 -13.48 -13.54
C LEU A 267 -2.71 -12.94 -14.55
N ALA A 268 -1.47 -12.69 -14.15
CA ALA A 268 -0.41 -12.25 -15.06
C ALA A 268 -0.12 -13.32 -16.13
N SER A 269 -0.05 -14.59 -15.74
CA SER A 269 0.12 -15.70 -16.69
C SER A 269 -1.03 -15.81 -17.68
N ALA A 270 -2.27 -15.65 -17.21
CA ALA A 270 -3.46 -15.63 -18.08
C ALA A 270 -3.41 -14.45 -19.08
N TRP A 271 -2.98 -13.27 -18.62
CA TRP A 271 -2.80 -12.10 -19.49
C TRP A 271 -1.73 -12.34 -20.57
N ILE A 272 -0.61 -12.96 -20.22
CA ILE A 272 0.43 -13.36 -21.18
C ILE A 272 -0.15 -14.32 -22.21
N LEU A 273 -0.89 -15.33 -21.78
CA LEU A 273 -1.50 -16.31 -22.68
C LEU A 273 -2.47 -15.64 -23.66
N ILE A 274 -3.32 -14.73 -23.17
CA ILE A 274 -4.25 -13.95 -24.01
C ILE A 274 -3.49 -13.10 -25.02
N ALA A 275 -2.41 -12.41 -24.60
CA ALA A 275 -1.57 -11.63 -25.50
C ALA A 275 -0.94 -12.50 -26.60
N TRP A 276 -0.53 -13.71 -26.28
CA TRP A 276 0.00 -14.67 -27.26
C TRP A 276 -1.09 -15.13 -28.23
N LEU A 277 -2.26 -15.50 -27.75
CA LEU A 277 -3.38 -15.92 -28.60
C LEU A 277 -3.80 -14.81 -29.58
N ILE A 278 -3.89 -13.56 -29.13
CA ILE A 278 -4.25 -12.42 -30.01
C ILE A 278 -3.20 -12.20 -31.11
N ASN A 279 -1.94 -12.49 -30.85
CA ASN A 279 -0.87 -12.34 -31.86
C ASN A 279 -0.80 -13.49 -32.87
N TYR A 280 -1.40 -14.65 -32.56
CA TYR A 280 -1.42 -15.80 -33.47
C TYR A 280 -2.72 -15.91 -34.29
N LEU A 281 -3.77 -15.19 -33.92
CA LEU A 281 -5.01 -15.02 -34.66
C LEU A 281 -4.94 -13.79 -35.57
#